data_4ec6b59e2052aaa89a49a2bf115e86c3
#
_entry.id   4ec6b59e2052aaa89a49a2bf115e86c3
#
_cell.length_a   1.000
_cell.length_b   1.000
_cell.length_c   1.000
_cell.angle_alpha   90.00
_cell.angle_beta   90.00
_cell.angle_gamma   90.00
#
_symmetry.space_group_name_H-M   'P 1'
#
loop_
_entity.id
_entity.type
_entity.pdbx_description
1 polymer ?
#
loop_
_entity_poly.entity_id
_entity_poly.type
_entity_poly.pdbx_seq_one_letter_code
_entity_poly.pdbx_strand_id
1 'polypeptide(L)'
;MPVLTSYGMEYFTDNMYTTREQRTMNAKYAYYFMQRYLGGWTVESIAAMCGNWESESGINPGIWENLDYGNLNTGYGLVQWTPASKMIDWANAEQLDWMDMATNLMRIEYELQNGLQWEVSGLYPMTFRQFKYSHLPPFRLAGAFCINYENATSPDLHERGTQANNWWRYFQTLPKATSDNLWIYYAGRAKIKQQKGV
;
A
#
# COMPACT_ATOMS: atom_id res chain seq x y z
N MET A 1 -6.37 20.32 -6.77
CA MET A 1 -5.86 20.11 -5.42
C MET A 1 -4.38 19.83 -5.50
N PRO A 2 -3.59 20.18 -4.50
CA PRO A 2 -2.15 20.06 -4.61
C PRO A 2 -1.73 18.58 -4.67
N VAL A 3 -0.88 18.27 -5.63
CA VAL A 3 -0.06 17.07 -5.62
C VAL A 3 0.96 17.25 -4.50
N LEU A 4 1.04 16.30 -3.58
CA LEU A 4 2.01 16.30 -2.50
C LEU A 4 3.30 15.58 -2.94
N THR A 5 4.38 15.82 -2.23
CA THR A 5 5.67 15.19 -2.52
C THR A 5 6.27 14.64 -1.22
N SER A 6 6.55 13.35 -1.20
CA SER A 6 7.38 12.76 -0.17
C SER A 6 8.42 11.80 -0.80
N TYR A 7 9.58 11.67 -0.18
CA TYR A 7 10.70 10.88 -0.71
C TYR A 7 11.11 11.23 -2.15
N GLY A 8 10.91 12.49 -2.57
CA GLY A 8 11.20 12.96 -3.92
C GLY A 8 10.25 12.47 -5.01
N MET A 9 9.09 11.93 -4.62
CA MET A 9 8.07 11.43 -5.55
C MET A 9 6.73 12.10 -5.26
N GLU A 10 5.99 12.38 -6.34
CA GLU A 10 4.65 12.97 -6.26
C GLU A 10 3.59 11.92 -5.98
N TYR A 11 2.57 12.29 -5.19
CA TYR A 11 1.39 11.51 -4.92
C TYR A 11 0.18 12.42 -4.66
N PHE A 12 -1.01 11.85 -4.80
CA PHE A 12 -2.27 12.49 -4.48
C PHE A 12 -2.87 11.88 -3.21
N THR A 13 -3.37 12.71 -2.31
CA THR A 13 -4.13 12.28 -1.13
C THR A 13 -5.22 13.29 -0.79
N ASP A 14 -6.44 12.83 -0.57
CA ASP A 14 -7.57 13.64 -0.10
C ASP A 14 -8.75 12.71 0.25
N ASN A 15 -9.74 13.23 0.98
CA ASN A 15 -10.99 12.49 1.20
C ASN A 15 -11.95 12.65 0.02
N MET A 16 -11.59 12.07 -1.12
CA MET A 16 -12.39 12.06 -2.35
C MET A 16 -11.99 10.93 -3.28
N TYR A 17 -12.89 10.58 -4.21
CA TYR A 17 -12.59 9.60 -5.23
C TYR A 17 -11.52 10.11 -6.21
N THR A 18 -10.58 9.25 -6.55
CA THR A 18 -9.45 9.58 -7.44
C THR A 18 -9.83 9.52 -8.92
N THR A 19 -9.22 10.40 -9.73
CA THR A 19 -9.18 10.23 -11.18
C THR A 19 -8.21 9.12 -11.57
N ARG A 20 -8.24 8.70 -12.84
CA ARG A 20 -7.30 7.71 -13.38
C ARG A 20 -5.84 8.19 -13.27
N GLU A 21 -5.61 9.48 -13.53
CA GLU A 21 -4.28 10.09 -13.48
C GLU A 21 -3.73 10.07 -12.04
N GLN A 22 -4.57 10.40 -11.06
CA GLN A 22 -4.22 10.37 -9.64
C GLN A 22 -3.91 8.94 -9.16
N ARG A 23 -4.75 7.96 -9.56
CA ARG A 23 -4.47 6.54 -9.29
C ARG A 23 -3.15 6.08 -9.90
N THR A 24 -2.87 6.50 -11.14
CA THR A 24 -1.62 6.15 -11.83
C THR A 24 -0.41 6.76 -11.12
N MET A 25 -0.50 8.01 -10.67
CA MET A 25 0.52 8.68 -9.87
C MET A 25 0.79 7.91 -8.56
N ASN A 26 -0.26 7.57 -7.83
CA ASN A 26 -0.17 6.86 -6.56
C ASN A 26 0.37 5.42 -6.73
N ALA A 27 -0.07 4.69 -7.75
CA ALA A 27 0.46 3.36 -8.07
C ALA A 27 1.96 3.41 -8.43
N LYS A 28 2.38 4.42 -9.21
CA LYS A 28 3.80 4.65 -9.53
C LYS A 28 4.61 4.96 -8.27
N TYR A 29 4.06 5.78 -7.36
CA TYR A 29 4.69 6.05 -6.07
C TYR A 29 4.90 4.75 -5.28
N ALA A 30 3.84 3.93 -5.13
CA ALA A 30 3.91 2.66 -4.42
C ALA A 30 4.95 1.72 -5.02
N TYR A 31 5.00 1.59 -6.35
CA TYR A 31 5.98 0.77 -7.06
C TYR A 31 7.41 1.15 -6.67
N TYR A 32 7.78 2.43 -6.78
CA TYR A 32 9.14 2.86 -6.46
C TYR A 32 9.43 2.81 -4.95
N PHE A 33 8.49 3.25 -4.12
CA PHE A 33 8.68 3.29 -2.67
C PHE A 33 8.89 1.88 -2.10
N MET A 34 8.03 0.93 -2.45
CA MET A 34 8.10 -0.42 -1.92
C MET A 34 9.37 -1.16 -2.38
N GLN A 35 9.82 -0.94 -3.61
CA GLN A 35 11.05 -1.55 -4.09
C GLN A 35 12.31 -0.91 -3.51
N ARG A 36 12.35 0.43 -3.39
CA ARG A 36 13.55 1.18 -2.99
C ARG A 36 13.69 1.30 -1.47
N TYR A 37 12.61 1.58 -0.77
CA TYR A 37 12.65 1.97 0.64
C TYR A 37 12.19 0.88 1.60
N LEU A 38 11.23 0.04 1.22
CA LEU A 38 10.78 -1.08 2.05
C LEU A 38 11.51 -2.39 1.72
N GLY A 39 12.21 -2.44 0.58
CA GLY A 39 13.09 -3.53 0.18
C GLY A 39 12.39 -4.85 -0.14
N GLY A 40 12.65 -5.38 -1.35
CA GLY A 40 12.36 -6.75 -1.71
C GLY A 40 10.92 -7.07 -2.13
N TRP A 41 10.01 -6.11 -2.18
CA TRP A 41 8.69 -6.35 -2.77
C TRP A 41 8.82 -6.62 -4.27
N THR A 42 8.24 -7.73 -4.73
CA THR A 42 8.22 -8.05 -6.16
C THR A 42 7.25 -7.15 -6.91
N VAL A 43 7.47 -6.97 -8.21
CA VAL A 43 6.56 -6.19 -9.06
C VAL A 43 5.17 -6.84 -9.08
N GLU A 44 5.12 -8.17 -9.07
CA GLU A 44 3.91 -8.96 -9.06
C GLU A 44 3.09 -8.74 -7.79
N SER A 45 3.73 -8.73 -6.60
CA SER A 45 3.04 -8.49 -5.34
C SER A 45 2.55 -7.04 -5.21
N ILE A 46 3.34 -6.06 -5.65
CA ILE A 46 2.91 -4.65 -5.68
C ILE A 46 1.71 -4.47 -6.62
N ALA A 47 1.76 -5.05 -7.81
CA ALA A 47 0.66 -4.98 -8.77
C ALA A 47 -0.61 -5.64 -8.23
N ALA A 48 -0.48 -6.76 -7.52
CA ALA A 48 -1.59 -7.45 -6.87
C ALA A 48 -2.26 -6.58 -5.81
N MET A 49 -1.47 -5.88 -4.97
CA MET A 49 -1.99 -4.94 -4.00
C MET A 49 -2.68 -3.74 -4.68
N CYS A 50 -2.06 -3.15 -5.72
CA CYS A 50 -2.68 -2.07 -6.48
C CYS A 50 -4.03 -2.47 -7.10
N GLY A 51 -4.19 -3.72 -7.55
CA GLY A 51 -5.47 -4.22 -8.05
C GLY A 51 -6.55 -4.27 -6.96
N ASN A 52 -6.19 -4.61 -5.74
CA ASN A 52 -7.10 -4.57 -4.60
C ASN A 52 -7.39 -3.12 -4.17
N TRP A 53 -6.36 -2.30 -4.01
CA TRP A 53 -6.52 -0.89 -3.60
C TRP A 53 -7.33 -0.07 -4.60
N GLU A 54 -7.30 -0.41 -5.89
CA GLU A 54 -8.16 0.26 -6.88
C GLU A 54 -9.64 0.06 -6.57
N SER A 55 -10.02 -1.14 -6.12
CA SER A 55 -11.38 -1.47 -5.71
C SER A 55 -11.75 -0.91 -4.33
N GLU A 56 -10.80 -0.88 -3.37
CA GLU A 56 -11.05 -0.45 -1.98
C GLU A 56 -11.07 1.08 -1.83
N SER A 57 -10.08 1.74 -2.39
CA SER A 57 -9.80 3.16 -2.12
C SER A 57 -9.58 4.01 -3.36
N GLY A 58 -9.58 3.41 -4.56
CA GLY A 58 -9.06 4.08 -5.76
C GLY A 58 -7.57 4.41 -5.65
N ILE A 59 -6.79 3.61 -4.92
CA ILE A 59 -5.36 3.82 -4.60
C ILE A 59 -5.14 5.20 -3.93
N ASN A 60 -6.00 5.57 -3.00
CA ASN A 60 -5.96 6.85 -2.29
C ASN A 60 -5.65 6.65 -0.81
N PRO A 61 -4.51 7.12 -0.30
CA PRO A 61 -4.14 6.96 1.10
C PRO A 61 -4.96 7.83 2.07
N GLY A 62 -5.68 8.84 1.58
CA GLY A 62 -6.42 9.79 2.41
C GLY A 62 -7.93 9.61 2.42
N ILE A 63 -8.46 8.58 1.76
CA ILE A 63 -9.90 8.40 1.61
C ILE A 63 -10.52 7.69 2.83
N TRP A 64 -11.62 8.21 3.30
CA TRP A 64 -12.49 7.57 4.29
C TRP A 64 -13.61 6.81 3.61
N GLU A 65 -14.02 5.70 4.18
CA GLU A 65 -15.17 4.93 3.72
C GLU A 65 -16.40 5.84 3.61
N ASN A 66 -17.10 5.77 2.48
CA ASN A 66 -18.24 6.62 2.16
C ASN A 66 -17.97 8.14 2.28
N LEU A 67 -16.69 8.57 2.24
CA LEU A 67 -16.25 9.95 2.44
C LEU A 67 -16.62 10.53 3.83
N ASP A 68 -16.91 9.66 4.81
CA ASP A 68 -17.31 10.03 6.18
C ASP A 68 -16.07 10.40 7.02
N TYR A 69 -15.59 11.63 6.79
CA TYR A 69 -14.36 12.15 7.37
C TYR A 69 -14.39 12.13 8.91
N GLY A 70 -13.37 11.49 9.49
CA GLY A 70 -13.18 11.45 10.94
C GLY A 70 -13.94 10.31 11.65
N ASN A 71 -14.66 9.47 10.94
CA ASN A 71 -15.33 8.32 11.52
C ASN A 71 -14.33 7.18 11.78
N LEU A 72 -13.81 7.11 12.99
CA LEU A 72 -12.79 6.11 13.38
C LEU A 72 -13.30 4.66 13.37
N ASN A 73 -14.61 4.43 13.26
CA ASN A 73 -15.20 3.09 13.27
C ASN A 73 -15.33 2.46 11.88
N THR A 74 -15.15 3.25 10.82
CA THR A 74 -15.25 2.82 9.41
C THR A 74 -13.87 2.58 8.79
N GLY A 75 -13.82 2.31 7.47
CA GLY A 75 -12.58 2.08 6.73
C GLY A 75 -11.82 3.37 6.42
N TYR A 76 -10.49 3.27 6.36
CA TYR A 76 -9.60 4.38 6.01
C TYR A 76 -8.39 3.92 5.22
N GLY A 77 -7.96 4.77 4.26
CA GLY A 77 -6.69 4.66 3.56
C GLY A 77 -6.64 3.58 2.46
N LEU A 78 -5.44 3.21 2.04
CA LEU A 78 -5.21 2.33 0.88
C LEU A 78 -5.97 1.02 0.93
N VAL A 79 -5.98 0.35 2.06
CA VAL A 79 -6.59 -0.98 2.26
C VAL A 79 -7.89 -0.91 3.05
N GLN A 80 -8.42 0.29 3.28
CA GLN A 80 -9.63 0.52 4.08
C GLN A 80 -9.54 -0.15 5.46
N TRP A 81 -8.44 0.12 6.21
CA TRP A 81 -8.29 -0.39 7.58
C TRP A 81 -9.54 -0.12 8.42
N THR A 82 -10.19 -1.16 8.84
CA THR A 82 -11.41 -1.11 9.65
C THR A 82 -11.16 -1.74 11.02
N PRO A 83 -11.35 -1.03 12.13
CA PRO A 83 -11.65 0.41 12.21
C PRO A 83 -10.47 1.29 11.76
N ALA A 84 -10.74 2.52 11.32
CA ALA A 84 -9.73 3.49 10.86
C ALA A 84 -8.65 3.77 11.92
N SER A 85 -9.01 3.64 13.21
CA SER A 85 -8.08 3.78 14.33
C SER A 85 -6.86 2.84 14.23
N LYS A 86 -6.98 1.67 13.58
CA LYS A 86 -5.83 0.77 13.34
C LYS A 86 -4.68 1.47 12.63
N MET A 87 -5.00 2.33 11.66
CA MET A 87 -4.03 3.11 10.90
C MET A 87 -3.65 4.40 11.62
N ILE A 88 -4.65 5.17 12.07
CA ILE A 88 -4.47 6.51 12.60
C ILE A 88 -3.73 6.49 13.93
N ASP A 89 -4.11 5.62 14.87
CA ASP A 89 -3.45 5.51 16.18
C ASP A 89 -2.00 5.04 16.03
N TRP A 90 -1.75 4.09 15.14
CA TRP A 90 -0.40 3.65 14.83
C TRP A 90 0.45 4.79 14.23
N ALA A 91 -0.07 5.50 13.23
CA ALA A 91 0.65 6.60 12.61
C ALA A 91 0.97 7.71 13.62
N ASN A 92 0.00 8.07 14.49
CA ASN A 92 0.19 9.04 15.55
C ASN A 92 1.25 8.59 16.57
N ALA A 93 1.24 7.31 16.97
CA ALA A 93 2.25 6.74 17.87
C ALA A 93 3.66 6.78 17.26
N GLU A 94 3.77 6.59 15.94
CA GLU A 94 5.03 6.69 15.19
C GLU A 94 5.37 8.14 14.78
N GLN A 95 4.54 9.13 15.11
CA GLN A 95 4.69 10.56 14.72
C GLN A 95 4.74 10.76 13.20
N LEU A 96 3.91 10.00 12.47
CA LEU A 96 3.79 10.01 11.02
C LEU A 96 2.46 10.66 10.61
N ASP A 97 2.45 11.29 9.43
CA ASP A 97 1.22 11.76 8.82
C ASP A 97 0.43 10.58 8.23
N TRP A 98 -0.73 10.26 8.81
CA TRP A 98 -1.57 9.16 8.37
C TRP A 98 -2.17 9.36 6.96
N MET A 99 -2.17 10.57 6.41
CA MET A 99 -2.58 10.86 5.03
C MET A 99 -1.44 10.65 4.01
N ASP A 100 -0.18 10.52 4.45
CA ASP A 100 0.96 10.33 3.55
C ASP A 100 0.93 8.93 2.93
N MET A 101 1.19 8.87 1.62
CA MET A 101 1.30 7.62 0.87
C MET A 101 2.38 6.69 1.43
N ALA A 102 3.55 7.25 1.79
CA ALA A 102 4.62 6.46 2.39
C ALA A 102 4.19 5.85 3.73
N THR A 103 3.46 6.59 4.55
CA THR A 103 2.96 6.12 5.85
C THR A 103 2.02 4.93 5.69
N ASN A 104 1.09 5.00 4.73
CA ASN A 104 0.21 3.87 4.42
C ASN A 104 1.01 2.62 3.99
N LEU A 105 2.02 2.79 3.14
CA LEU A 105 2.89 1.69 2.68
C LEU A 105 3.78 1.14 3.81
N MET A 106 4.29 2.00 4.69
CA MET A 106 5.04 1.59 5.89
C MET A 106 4.16 0.81 6.87
N ARG A 107 2.87 1.15 6.98
CA ARG A 107 1.93 0.39 7.81
C ARG A 107 1.78 -1.06 7.32
N ILE A 108 1.66 -1.27 6.00
CA ILE A 108 1.60 -2.62 5.42
C ILE A 108 2.88 -3.42 5.74
N GLU A 109 4.06 -2.78 5.60
CA GLU A 109 5.34 -3.42 5.96
C GLU A 109 5.44 -3.73 7.46
N TYR A 110 4.93 -2.82 8.32
CA TYR A 110 4.87 -3.04 9.77
C TYR A 110 3.99 -4.27 10.11
N GLU A 111 2.84 -4.40 9.46
CA GLU A 111 1.95 -5.55 9.65
C GLU A 111 2.59 -6.86 9.21
N LEU A 112 3.32 -6.84 8.09
CA LEU A 112 4.12 -7.98 7.64
C LEU A 112 5.16 -8.39 8.70
N GLN A 113 5.91 -7.42 9.22
CA GLN A 113 7.00 -7.68 10.17
C GLN A 113 6.52 -8.18 11.53
N ASN A 114 5.31 -7.79 11.92
CA ASN A 114 4.72 -8.13 13.21
C ASN A 114 3.68 -9.26 13.13
N GLY A 115 3.50 -9.89 11.96
CA GLY A 115 2.55 -10.99 11.78
C GLY A 115 1.09 -10.58 11.99
N LEU A 116 0.76 -9.34 11.64
CA LEU A 116 -0.58 -8.78 11.76
C LEU A 116 -1.35 -8.89 10.45
N GLN A 117 -2.68 -8.85 10.53
CA GLN A 117 -3.64 -8.69 9.45
C GLN A 117 -3.72 -9.87 8.44
N TRP A 118 -2.66 -10.64 8.24
CA TRP A 118 -2.63 -11.74 7.28
C TRP A 118 -3.06 -13.06 7.90
N GLU A 119 -4.16 -13.65 7.39
CA GLU A 119 -4.64 -14.97 7.77
C GLU A 119 -4.50 -15.95 6.60
N VAL A 120 -3.70 -17.02 6.79
CA VAL A 120 -3.46 -18.01 5.73
C VAL A 120 -4.72 -18.82 5.49
N SER A 121 -5.33 -18.68 4.31
CA SER A 121 -6.52 -19.44 3.92
C SER A 121 -6.17 -20.75 3.23
N GLY A 122 -7.12 -21.71 3.24
CA GLY A 122 -6.98 -22.94 2.47
C GLY A 122 -6.98 -22.71 0.94
N LEU A 123 -7.58 -21.61 0.48
CA LEU A 123 -7.63 -21.24 -0.95
C LEU A 123 -6.29 -20.65 -1.44
N TYR A 124 -5.62 -19.90 -0.58
CA TYR A 124 -4.32 -19.28 -0.86
C TYR A 124 -3.33 -19.60 0.27
N PRO A 125 -2.78 -20.84 0.31
CA PRO A 125 -1.94 -21.29 1.42
C PRO A 125 -0.52 -20.73 1.33
N MET A 126 -0.40 -19.41 1.53
CA MET A 126 0.86 -18.69 1.58
C MET A 126 0.89 -17.69 2.73
N THR A 127 2.06 -17.55 3.35
CA THR A 127 2.29 -16.51 4.36
C THR A 127 2.44 -15.13 3.72
N PHE A 128 2.27 -14.06 4.51
CA PHE A 128 2.48 -12.70 4.02
C PHE A 128 3.91 -12.50 3.47
N ARG A 129 4.90 -13.09 4.13
CA ARG A 129 6.28 -13.07 3.65
C ARG A 129 6.46 -13.76 2.30
N GLN A 130 5.81 -14.92 2.10
CA GLN A 130 5.82 -15.61 0.80
C GLN A 130 5.14 -14.77 -0.27
N PHE A 131 4.04 -14.09 0.07
CA PHE A 131 3.38 -13.15 -0.84
C PHE A 131 4.32 -12.02 -1.25
N LYS A 132 5.00 -11.35 -0.31
CA LYS A 132 5.95 -10.23 -0.58
C LYS A 132 6.97 -10.58 -1.64
N TYR A 133 7.55 -11.77 -1.58
CA TYR A 133 8.62 -12.23 -2.47
C TYR A 133 8.14 -13.10 -3.64
N SER A 134 6.83 -13.21 -3.85
CA SER A 134 6.25 -14.11 -4.86
C SER A 134 6.38 -13.54 -6.27
N HIS A 135 6.72 -14.43 -7.22
CA HIS A 135 6.66 -14.17 -8.67
C HIS A 135 5.50 -14.92 -9.34
N LEU A 136 4.50 -15.35 -8.58
CA LEU A 136 3.26 -15.88 -9.15
C LEU A 136 2.53 -14.79 -9.96
N PRO A 137 1.65 -15.18 -10.92
CA PRO A 137 0.89 -14.20 -11.70
C PRO A 137 0.16 -13.20 -10.80
N PRO A 138 0.20 -11.88 -11.12
CA PRO A 138 -0.47 -10.84 -10.32
C PRO A 138 -1.95 -11.11 -10.08
N PHE A 139 -2.64 -11.70 -11.05
CA PHE A 139 -4.03 -12.12 -10.94
C PHE A 139 -4.25 -13.06 -9.73
N ARG A 140 -3.38 -14.07 -9.59
CA ARG A 140 -3.46 -15.03 -8.48
C ARG A 140 -3.09 -14.38 -7.13
N LEU A 141 -2.08 -13.53 -7.14
CA LEU A 141 -1.65 -12.80 -5.95
C LEU A 141 -2.71 -11.81 -5.47
N ALA A 142 -3.46 -11.17 -6.40
CA ALA A 142 -4.57 -10.29 -6.02
C ALA A 142 -5.63 -11.04 -5.22
N GLY A 143 -5.98 -12.27 -5.63
CA GLY A 143 -6.89 -13.12 -4.87
C GLY A 143 -6.32 -13.49 -3.50
N ALA A 144 -5.01 -13.79 -3.42
CA ALA A 144 -4.36 -14.10 -2.14
C ALA A 144 -4.38 -12.90 -1.18
N PHE A 145 -4.09 -11.69 -1.67
CA PHE A 145 -4.15 -10.49 -0.85
C PHE A 145 -5.58 -10.19 -0.38
N CYS A 146 -6.56 -10.27 -1.28
CA CYS A 146 -7.96 -10.04 -0.96
C CYS A 146 -8.48 -11.00 0.12
N ILE A 147 -8.19 -12.28 0.01
CA ILE A 147 -8.72 -13.29 0.95
C ILE A 147 -7.91 -13.32 2.25
N ASN A 148 -6.56 -13.28 2.17
CA ASN A 148 -5.72 -13.48 3.34
C ASN A 148 -5.43 -12.19 4.13
N TYR A 149 -5.48 -11.01 3.48
CA TYR A 149 -5.18 -9.73 4.13
C TYR A 149 -6.45 -8.90 4.38
N GLU A 150 -7.31 -8.74 3.37
CA GLU A 150 -8.53 -7.93 3.50
C GLU A 150 -9.69 -8.72 4.15
N ASN A 151 -9.61 -10.06 4.21
CA ASN A 151 -10.66 -10.95 4.75
C ASN A 151 -12.03 -10.70 4.11
N ALA A 152 -12.05 -10.40 2.82
CA ALA A 152 -13.27 -10.05 2.10
C ALA A 152 -14.21 -11.26 1.98
N THR A 153 -15.50 -11.09 2.33
CA THR A 153 -16.48 -12.17 2.38
C THR A 153 -17.10 -12.53 1.02
N SER A 154 -17.17 -11.59 0.09
CA SER A 154 -17.74 -11.80 -1.25
C SER A 154 -17.08 -10.89 -2.29
N PRO A 155 -15.75 -11.00 -2.47
CA PRO A 155 -15.02 -10.11 -3.35
C PRO A 155 -15.19 -10.49 -4.82
N ASP A 156 -15.17 -9.51 -5.71
CA ASP A 156 -14.94 -9.75 -7.14
C ASP A 156 -13.46 -10.01 -7.40
N LEU A 157 -13.04 -11.27 -7.21
CA LEU A 157 -11.66 -11.71 -7.44
C LEU A 157 -11.24 -11.58 -8.91
N HIS A 158 -12.19 -11.65 -9.86
CA HIS A 158 -11.89 -11.50 -11.27
C HIS A 158 -11.55 -10.06 -11.62
N GLU A 159 -12.31 -9.09 -11.13
CA GLU A 159 -12.03 -7.68 -11.32
C GLU A 159 -10.68 -7.30 -10.71
N ARG A 160 -10.44 -7.62 -9.43
CA ARG A 160 -9.18 -7.34 -8.73
C ARG A 160 -7.97 -7.96 -9.43
N GLY A 161 -8.10 -9.21 -9.90
CA GLY A 161 -7.06 -9.89 -10.67
C GLY A 161 -6.79 -9.23 -12.03
N THR A 162 -7.83 -8.77 -12.72
CA THR A 162 -7.71 -8.06 -13.99
C THR A 162 -7.02 -6.71 -13.80
N GLN A 163 -7.40 -5.94 -12.77
CA GLN A 163 -6.76 -4.69 -12.38
C GLN A 163 -5.28 -4.92 -12.04
N ALA A 164 -4.96 -5.97 -11.26
CA ALA A 164 -3.58 -6.34 -10.94
C ALA A 164 -2.72 -6.62 -12.18
N ASN A 165 -3.26 -7.36 -13.16
CA ASN A 165 -2.57 -7.58 -14.42
C ASN A 165 -2.34 -6.29 -15.21
N ASN A 166 -3.27 -5.34 -15.17
CA ASN A 166 -3.13 -4.03 -15.83
C ASN A 166 -2.02 -3.21 -15.15
N TRP A 167 -1.97 -3.17 -13.81
CA TRP A 167 -0.90 -2.51 -13.06
C TRP A 167 0.45 -3.15 -13.32
N TRP A 168 0.53 -4.48 -13.37
CA TRP A 168 1.78 -5.17 -13.69
C TRP A 168 2.30 -4.78 -15.07
N ARG A 169 1.44 -4.76 -16.11
CA ARG A 169 1.83 -4.29 -17.45
C ARG A 169 2.32 -2.85 -17.44
N TYR A 170 1.63 -1.96 -16.71
CA TYR A 170 2.07 -0.58 -16.55
C TYR A 170 3.46 -0.50 -15.89
N PHE A 171 3.70 -1.23 -14.81
CA PHE A 171 4.99 -1.23 -14.13
C PHE A 171 6.14 -1.75 -15.02
N GLN A 172 5.88 -2.65 -15.97
CA GLN A 172 6.88 -3.07 -16.95
C GLN A 172 7.32 -1.94 -17.89
N THR A 173 6.52 -0.88 -18.06
CA THR A 173 6.90 0.29 -18.86
C THR A 173 7.74 1.31 -18.09
N LEU A 174 7.81 1.19 -16.75
CA LEU A 174 8.56 2.11 -15.91
C LEU A 174 10.06 1.73 -15.89
N PRO A 175 10.95 2.74 -15.73
CA PRO A 175 12.35 2.45 -15.43
C PRO A 175 12.46 1.59 -14.15
N LYS A 176 13.37 0.62 -14.18
CA LYS A 176 13.60 -0.22 -12.98
C LYS A 176 14.00 0.64 -11.79
N ALA A 177 13.50 0.30 -10.61
CA ALA A 177 13.96 0.90 -9.37
C ALA A 177 15.43 0.51 -9.16
N THR A 178 16.35 1.46 -9.32
CA THR A 178 17.79 1.24 -9.08
C THR A 178 18.13 1.50 -7.62
N SER A 179 19.10 0.75 -7.10
CA SER A 179 19.57 0.82 -5.70
C SER A 179 20.35 2.09 -5.35
N ASP A 180 20.57 2.99 -6.30
CA ASP A 180 21.50 4.12 -6.17
C ASP A 180 21.10 5.19 -5.14
N ASN A 181 19.94 5.03 -4.48
CA ASN A 181 19.44 5.94 -3.45
C ASN A 181 19.23 5.30 -2.06
N LEU A 182 19.87 4.18 -1.77
CA LEU A 182 19.82 3.54 -0.43
C LEU A 182 20.26 4.48 0.70
N TRP A 183 21.14 5.44 0.43
CA TRP A 183 21.57 6.43 1.41
C TRP A 183 20.42 7.34 1.89
N ILE A 184 19.42 7.63 1.06
CA ILE A 184 18.25 8.44 1.43
C ILE A 184 17.39 7.69 2.47
N TYR A 185 17.25 6.37 2.33
CA TYR A 185 16.57 5.52 3.32
C TYR A 185 17.24 5.56 4.69
N TYR A 186 18.58 5.44 4.73
CA TYR A 186 19.32 5.54 5.99
C TYR A 186 19.29 6.94 6.59
N ALA A 187 19.31 7.98 5.77
CA ALA A 187 19.17 9.37 6.21
C ALA A 187 17.76 9.65 6.80
N GLY A 188 16.70 9.10 6.20
CA GLY A 188 15.34 9.18 6.73
C GLY A 188 15.19 8.49 8.09
N ARG A 189 15.70 7.26 8.24
CA ARG A 189 15.73 6.55 9.52
C ARG A 189 16.58 7.25 10.58
N ALA A 190 17.69 7.85 10.19
CA ALA A 190 18.53 8.61 11.11
C ALA A 190 17.80 9.88 11.62
N LYS A 191 17.06 10.58 10.77
CA LYS A 191 16.21 11.73 11.18
C LYS A 191 15.10 11.32 12.14
N ILE A 192 14.42 10.20 11.90
CA ILE A 192 13.39 9.67 12.80
C ILE A 192 13.99 9.29 14.15
N LYS A 193 15.20 8.68 14.19
CA LYS A 193 15.89 8.38 15.44
C LYS A 193 16.39 9.63 16.17
N GLN A 194 16.89 10.64 15.48
CA GLN A 194 17.33 11.90 16.08
C GLN A 194 16.16 12.71 16.66
N GLN A 195 14.97 12.67 16.04
CA GLN A 195 13.77 13.30 16.59
C GLN A 195 13.22 12.56 17.82
N LYS A 196 13.49 11.25 17.98
CA LYS A 196 13.05 10.44 19.12
C LYS A 196 14.01 10.52 20.33
N GLY A 197 15.12 11.26 20.28
CA GLY A 197 15.99 11.52 21.44
C GLY A 197 16.65 10.26 22.03
N VAL A 198 16.97 9.26 21.21
CA VAL A 198 17.66 8.03 21.61
C VAL A 198 18.93 7.87 20.80
#